data_a7c8b8ddc184d670df3ccdbed14419da
#
_entry.id   a7c8b8ddc184d670df3ccdbed14419da
#
_cell.length_a   1.000
_cell.length_b   1.000
_cell.length_c   1.000
_cell.angle_alpha   90.00
_cell.angle_beta   90.00
_cell.angle_gamma   90.00
#
_symmetry.space_group_name_H-M   'P 1'
#
loop_
_entity.id
_entity.type
_entity.pdbx_description
1 polymer ?
#
loop_
_entity_poly.entity_id
_entity_poly.type
_entity_poly.pdbx_seq_one_letter_code
_entity_poly.pdbx_strand_id
1 'polypeptide(L)'
;MLPTNSKLSISRLLASTTILLSLCAAPAFPHLPIPPKKPEIGRRATQTSVPEFSLVDQNGKSFRFATARGKIVLATFVFTTCPDVCPLLTAKFAAIQRTLRERKIDDYLLLSITTDPARDTPAALKSYGEQFKADFNHWLFLTGSAKDLAKVWQEFGVTVRKTADGQIQHTTLTTLIDQRGIRRVDYYTDKWGEKEILNDMASLESSHR
;
A
#
# COMPACT_ATOMS: atom_id res chain seq x y z
N MET A 1 39.46 -78.19 -70.04
CA MET A 1 38.42 -79.02 -69.40
C MET A 1 37.73 -78.17 -68.36
N LEU A 2 36.52 -77.89 -68.68
CA LEU A 2 35.55 -77.32 -67.72
C LEU A 2 35.11 -78.37 -66.71
N PRO A 3 34.54 -78.14 -65.59
CA PRO A 3 33.35 -77.32 -65.26
C PRO A 3 33.52 -76.59 -63.91
N THR A 4 32.62 -75.90 -63.30
CA THR A 4 31.16 -75.95 -63.16
C THR A 4 30.67 -74.70 -62.39
N ASN A 5 29.44 -74.35 -62.67
CA ASN A 5 28.64 -73.34 -61.95
C ASN A 5 28.58 -73.50 -60.43
N SER A 6 28.60 -72.37 -59.71
CA SER A 6 27.88 -72.30 -58.42
C SER A 6 27.16 -70.99 -58.31
N LYS A 7 25.86 -71.11 -58.00
CA LYS A 7 24.87 -70.09 -57.94
C LYS A 7 25.09 -69.21 -56.70
N LEU A 8 25.18 -67.87 -56.88
CA LEU A 8 25.11 -66.94 -55.76
C LEU A 8 23.66 -66.80 -55.33
N SER A 9 23.41 -67.18 -54.08
CA SER A 9 22.16 -66.90 -53.38
C SER A 9 22.28 -65.54 -52.75
N ILE A 10 21.41 -64.62 -53.17
CA ILE A 10 21.34 -63.28 -52.61
C ILE A 10 20.39 -63.35 -51.42
N SER A 11 20.93 -63.43 -50.20
CA SER A 11 20.18 -63.23 -48.96
C SER A 11 20.00 -61.76 -48.77
N ARG A 12 18.75 -61.34 -48.85
CA ARG A 12 18.33 -59.94 -48.46
C ARG A 12 18.42 -59.81 -46.96
N LEU A 13 19.39 -59.06 -46.45
CA LEU A 13 19.40 -58.55 -45.08
C LEU A 13 18.44 -57.35 -44.98
N LEU A 14 17.33 -57.54 -44.31
CA LEU A 14 16.47 -56.46 -43.87
C LEU A 14 17.11 -55.81 -42.64
N ALA A 15 17.75 -54.67 -42.86
CA ALA A 15 18.23 -53.86 -41.77
C ALA A 15 17.03 -53.07 -41.16
N SER A 16 16.56 -53.56 -40.04
CA SER A 16 15.61 -52.83 -39.24
C SER A 16 16.30 -51.62 -38.58
N THR A 17 16.08 -50.46 -39.14
CA THR A 17 16.50 -49.19 -38.52
C THR A 17 15.54 -48.84 -37.36
N THR A 18 15.92 -49.19 -36.16
CA THR A 18 15.24 -48.75 -34.92
C THR A 18 15.63 -47.28 -34.67
N ILE A 19 14.71 -46.37 -34.99
CA ILE A 19 14.84 -44.95 -34.62
C ILE A 19 14.59 -44.86 -33.14
N LEU A 20 15.66 -44.70 -32.35
CA LEU A 20 15.57 -44.30 -30.93
C LEU A 20 15.15 -42.84 -30.90
N LEU A 21 13.85 -42.60 -30.62
CA LEU A 21 13.38 -41.27 -30.22
C LEU A 21 13.94 -40.95 -28.82
N SER A 22 15.07 -40.24 -28.79
CA SER A 22 15.61 -39.68 -27.57
C SER A 22 14.68 -38.55 -27.12
N LEU A 23 13.79 -38.82 -26.12
CA LEU A 23 13.06 -37.80 -25.41
C LEU A 23 14.07 -36.95 -24.65
N CYS A 24 14.44 -35.79 -25.21
CA CYS A 24 15.11 -34.74 -24.45
C CYS A 24 14.13 -34.19 -23.41
N ALA A 25 14.12 -34.77 -22.22
CA ALA A 25 13.48 -34.17 -21.06
C ALA A 25 14.26 -32.87 -20.71
N ALA A 26 13.69 -31.73 -21.05
CA ALA A 26 14.25 -30.46 -20.62
C ALA A 26 14.29 -30.45 -19.08
N PRO A 27 15.41 -30.05 -18.44
CA PRO A 27 15.46 -29.96 -17.01
C PRO A 27 14.41 -28.91 -16.55
N ALA A 28 13.42 -29.36 -15.77
CA ALA A 28 12.54 -28.47 -15.06
C ALA A 28 13.41 -27.68 -14.06
N PHE A 29 13.73 -26.43 -14.38
CA PHE A 29 14.37 -25.54 -13.44
C PHE A 29 13.41 -25.39 -12.25
N PRO A 30 13.81 -25.79 -11.03
CA PRO A 30 13.00 -25.50 -9.86
C PRO A 30 12.84 -23.98 -9.82
N HIS A 31 11.59 -23.52 -9.79
CA HIS A 31 11.29 -22.11 -9.52
C HIS A 31 11.93 -21.77 -8.19
N LEU A 32 13.10 -21.11 -8.26
CA LEU A 32 13.69 -20.50 -7.09
C LEU A 32 12.63 -19.55 -6.51
N PRO A 33 12.33 -19.61 -5.21
CA PRO A 33 11.42 -18.66 -4.58
C PRO A 33 11.92 -17.25 -4.92
N ILE A 34 11.08 -16.46 -5.57
CA ILE A 34 11.40 -15.04 -5.81
C ILE A 34 11.64 -14.44 -4.43
N PRO A 35 12.84 -13.94 -4.12
CA PRO A 35 13.11 -13.34 -2.84
C PRO A 35 12.08 -12.24 -2.64
N PRO A 36 11.49 -12.08 -1.43
CA PRO A 36 10.52 -11.04 -1.18
C PRO A 36 11.16 -9.71 -1.58
N LYS A 37 10.49 -8.99 -2.50
CA LYS A 37 10.96 -7.69 -2.97
C LYS A 37 11.19 -6.83 -1.73
N LYS A 38 12.42 -6.36 -1.50
CA LYS A 38 12.72 -5.46 -0.39
C LYS A 38 11.68 -4.35 -0.41
N PRO A 39 11.07 -3.98 0.74
CA PRO A 39 10.10 -2.92 0.78
C PRO A 39 10.73 -1.69 0.11
N GLU A 40 10.09 -1.19 -0.94
CA GLU A 40 10.52 0.03 -1.61
C GLU A 40 10.38 1.15 -0.58
N ILE A 41 11.51 1.64 -0.08
CA ILE A 41 11.56 2.80 0.80
C ILE A 41 11.21 4.00 -0.07
N GLY A 42 10.04 4.58 0.13
CA GLY A 42 9.61 5.76 -0.62
C GLY A 42 8.22 5.62 -1.24
N ARG A 43 8.02 6.29 -2.36
CA ARG A 43 6.75 6.34 -3.10
C ARG A 43 6.52 5.03 -3.87
N ARG A 44 5.34 4.42 -3.69
CA ARG A 44 4.92 3.19 -4.37
C ARG A 44 3.53 3.34 -4.95
N ALA A 45 3.37 3.13 -6.24
CA ALA A 45 2.06 3.01 -6.87
C ALA A 45 1.35 1.74 -6.39
N THR A 46 0.04 1.84 -6.13
CA THR A 46 -0.81 0.74 -5.69
C THR A 46 -2.19 0.85 -6.35
N GLN A 47 -2.98 -0.21 -6.23
CA GLN A 47 -4.36 -0.24 -6.75
C GLN A 47 -5.22 -1.14 -5.84
N THR A 48 -5.31 -0.77 -4.58
CA THR A 48 -5.99 -1.56 -3.55
C THR A 48 -7.23 -0.82 -3.07
N SER A 49 -8.39 -1.46 -3.11
CA SER A 49 -9.62 -0.88 -2.56
C SER A 49 -9.51 -0.75 -1.04
N VAL A 50 -9.94 0.38 -0.51
CA VAL A 50 -10.08 0.57 0.94
C VAL A 50 -11.43 0.00 1.35
N PRO A 51 -11.47 -1.01 2.24
CA PRO A 51 -12.72 -1.54 2.77
C PRO A 51 -13.42 -0.50 3.66
N GLU A 52 -14.73 -0.69 3.84
CA GLU A 52 -15.51 0.18 4.72
C GLU A 52 -15.10 -0.01 6.18
N PHE A 53 -14.92 1.09 6.87
CA PHE A 53 -14.67 1.14 8.30
C PHE A 53 -15.39 2.33 8.95
N SER A 54 -15.58 2.24 10.26
CA SER A 54 -16.13 3.32 11.06
C SER A 54 -15.22 3.58 12.26
N LEU A 55 -14.91 4.85 12.48
CA LEU A 55 -14.11 5.36 13.60
C LEU A 55 -14.80 6.58 14.21
N VAL A 56 -14.17 7.19 15.19
CA VAL A 56 -14.67 8.39 15.86
C VAL A 56 -13.70 9.56 15.58
N ASP A 57 -14.22 10.72 15.20
CA ASP A 57 -13.41 11.91 14.96
C ASP A 57 -13.04 12.64 16.26
N GLN A 58 -12.22 13.67 16.14
CA GLN A 58 -11.76 14.53 17.23
C GLN A 58 -12.87 15.29 17.96
N ASN A 59 -14.09 15.30 17.42
CA ASN A 59 -15.28 15.90 18.07
C ASN A 59 -16.21 14.85 18.69
N GLY A 60 -15.80 13.57 18.69
CA GLY A 60 -16.62 12.46 19.18
C GLY A 60 -17.71 12.01 18.21
N LYS A 61 -17.72 12.49 16.96
CA LYS A 61 -18.69 12.10 15.94
C LYS A 61 -18.23 10.84 15.23
N SER A 62 -19.20 9.98 14.88
CA SER A 62 -18.93 8.81 14.05
C SER A 62 -18.52 9.23 12.63
N PHE A 63 -17.40 8.73 12.17
CA PHE A 63 -16.91 8.82 10.80
C PHE A 63 -17.05 7.46 10.13
N ARG A 64 -17.62 7.44 8.93
CA ARG A 64 -17.68 6.25 8.06
C ARG A 64 -16.89 6.54 6.79
N PHE A 65 -16.02 5.63 6.39
CA PHE A 65 -15.18 5.85 5.20
C PHE A 65 -16.02 6.07 3.92
N ALA A 66 -17.21 5.49 3.83
CA ALA A 66 -18.15 5.74 2.73
C ALA A 66 -18.43 7.24 2.51
N THR A 67 -18.40 8.06 3.57
CA THR A 67 -18.65 9.51 3.46
C THR A 67 -17.49 10.29 2.83
N ALA A 68 -16.34 9.64 2.65
CA ALA A 68 -15.19 10.21 1.96
C ALA A 68 -15.20 9.95 0.44
N ARG A 69 -16.16 9.15 -0.06
CA ARG A 69 -16.31 8.92 -1.50
C ARG A 69 -16.58 10.24 -2.22
N GLY A 70 -16.06 10.38 -3.42
CA GLY A 70 -16.11 11.63 -4.19
C GLY A 70 -15.01 12.61 -3.86
N LYS A 71 -14.22 12.37 -2.80
CA LYS A 71 -13.07 13.19 -2.42
C LYS A 71 -11.75 12.45 -2.64
N ILE A 72 -10.69 13.19 -2.90
CA ILE A 72 -9.33 12.66 -2.81
C ILE A 72 -8.95 12.63 -1.34
N VAL A 73 -8.57 11.45 -0.84
CA VAL A 73 -8.22 11.26 0.57
C VAL A 73 -6.71 11.06 0.71
N LEU A 74 -6.09 11.84 1.60
CA LEU A 74 -4.72 11.60 2.06
C LEU A 74 -4.78 11.13 3.51
N ALA A 75 -4.37 9.89 3.77
CA ALA A 75 -4.41 9.29 5.10
C ALA A 75 -3.02 8.99 5.63
N THR A 76 -2.80 9.19 6.93
CA THR A 76 -1.57 8.80 7.63
C THR A 76 -1.91 8.24 9.02
N PHE A 77 -0.91 7.58 9.62
CA PHE A 77 -1.02 6.94 10.92
C PHE A 77 -0.08 7.63 11.90
N VAL A 78 -0.60 8.09 13.03
CA VAL A 78 0.10 8.91 14.02
C VAL A 78 -0.33 8.55 15.44
N PHE A 79 0.38 9.06 16.44
CA PHE A 79 -0.11 9.13 17.83
C PHE A 79 0.39 10.42 18.49
N THR A 80 -0.42 10.97 19.38
CA THR A 80 -0.21 12.34 19.92
C THR A 80 1.05 12.47 20.78
N THR A 81 1.47 11.38 21.42
CA THR A 81 2.66 11.35 22.31
C THR A 81 3.94 10.91 21.60
N CYS A 82 3.95 10.85 20.27
CA CYS A 82 5.13 10.52 19.48
C CYS A 82 6.17 11.65 19.59
N PRO A 83 7.41 11.36 20.02
CA PRO A 83 8.42 12.40 20.18
C PRO A 83 9.21 12.71 18.90
N ASP A 84 8.93 12.02 17.79
CA ASP A 84 9.81 12.00 16.62
C ASP A 84 9.04 12.33 15.32
N VAL A 85 8.68 11.32 14.54
CA VAL A 85 8.21 11.48 13.14
C VAL A 85 6.78 12.02 13.02
N CYS A 86 5.89 11.74 13.99
CA CYS A 86 4.49 12.16 13.88
C CYS A 86 4.30 13.68 13.82
N PRO A 87 4.97 14.51 14.67
CA PRO A 87 4.88 15.96 14.51
C PRO A 87 5.35 16.47 13.15
N LEU A 88 6.40 15.86 12.58
CA LEU A 88 6.90 16.20 11.26
C LEU A 88 5.87 15.89 10.16
N LEU A 89 5.28 14.69 10.18
CA LEU A 89 4.24 14.31 9.22
C LEU A 89 3.00 15.22 9.35
N THR A 90 2.61 15.54 10.59
CA THR A 90 1.47 16.42 10.85
C THR A 90 1.74 17.84 10.34
N ALA A 91 2.96 18.36 10.51
CA ALA A 91 3.36 19.66 9.94
C ALA A 91 3.29 19.68 8.41
N LYS A 92 3.69 18.59 7.75
CA LYS A 92 3.56 18.43 6.29
C LYS A 92 2.09 18.41 5.85
N PHE A 93 1.23 17.72 6.58
CA PHE A 93 -0.22 17.74 6.33
C PHE A 93 -0.80 19.15 6.48
N ALA A 94 -0.37 19.90 7.48
CA ALA A 94 -0.77 21.30 7.65
C ALA A 94 -0.33 22.18 6.47
N ALA A 95 0.88 21.96 5.93
CA ALA A 95 1.37 22.67 4.75
C ALA A 95 0.55 22.32 3.50
N ILE A 96 0.24 21.03 3.30
CA ILE A 96 -0.63 20.55 2.21
C ILE A 96 -2.02 21.19 2.32
N GLN A 97 -2.65 21.13 3.52
CA GLN A 97 -3.97 21.73 3.75
C GLN A 97 -3.98 23.22 3.43
N ARG A 98 -2.96 23.96 3.90
CA ARG A 98 -2.83 25.39 3.61
C ARG A 98 -2.77 25.65 2.10
N THR A 99 -1.95 24.90 1.35
CA THR A 99 -1.83 25.03 -0.10
C THR A 99 -3.13 24.71 -0.83
N LEU A 100 -3.85 23.65 -0.44
CA LEU A 100 -5.13 23.29 -1.03
C LEU A 100 -6.17 24.39 -0.81
N ARG A 101 -6.23 24.94 0.40
CA ARG A 101 -7.12 26.05 0.74
C ARG A 101 -6.78 27.34 -0.04
N GLU A 102 -5.51 27.68 -0.17
CA GLU A 102 -5.07 28.84 -0.97
C GLU A 102 -5.45 28.68 -2.46
N ARG A 103 -5.44 27.45 -2.97
CA ARG A 103 -5.88 27.10 -4.31
C ARG A 103 -7.39 26.93 -4.45
N LYS A 104 -8.17 27.06 -3.37
CA LYS A 104 -9.63 26.87 -3.33
C LYS A 104 -10.06 25.50 -3.82
N ILE A 105 -9.31 24.47 -3.46
CA ILE A 105 -9.62 23.06 -3.72
C ILE A 105 -10.33 22.54 -2.48
N ASP A 106 -11.56 22.04 -2.64
CA ASP A 106 -12.42 21.58 -1.53
C ASP A 106 -12.73 20.07 -1.58
N ASP A 107 -12.51 19.43 -2.74
CA ASP A 107 -12.82 18.00 -2.95
C ASP A 107 -11.71 17.08 -2.42
N TYR A 108 -11.23 17.36 -1.21
CA TYR A 108 -10.25 16.54 -0.52
C TYR A 108 -10.63 16.28 0.94
N LEU A 109 -10.00 15.27 1.53
CA LEU A 109 -10.08 14.98 2.95
C LEU A 109 -8.73 14.46 3.46
N LEU A 110 -8.21 15.05 4.52
CA LEU A 110 -7.03 14.56 5.22
C LEU A 110 -7.48 13.71 6.41
N LEU A 111 -6.86 12.56 6.61
CA LEU A 111 -7.12 11.65 7.73
C LEU A 111 -5.83 11.37 8.50
N SER A 112 -5.83 11.67 9.79
CA SER A 112 -4.82 11.23 10.75
C SER A 112 -5.43 10.17 11.65
N ILE A 113 -5.03 8.90 11.50
CA ILE A 113 -5.60 7.76 12.21
C ILE A 113 -4.66 7.37 13.35
N THR A 114 -5.17 7.29 14.57
CA THR A 114 -4.31 6.97 15.71
C THR A 114 -3.77 5.54 15.68
N THR A 115 -2.57 5.37 16.21
CA THR A 115 -1.96 4.06 16.55
C THR A 115 -1.90 3.82 18.06
N ASP A 116 -2.39 4.75 18.89
CA ASP A 116 -2.45 4.62 20.36
C ASP A 116 -3.83 5.04 20.92
N PRO A 117 -4.88 4.26 20.68
CA PRO A 117 -6.23 4.63 21.14
C PRO A 117 -6.37 4.70 22.66
N ALA A 118 -5.43 4.13 23.41
CA ALA A 118 -5.46 4.19 24.87
C ALA A 118 -5.18 5.62 25.41
N ARG A 119 -4.38 6.40 24.69
CA ARG A 119 -4.02 7.78 25.04
C ARG A 119 -4.74 8.79 24.14
N ASP A 120 -4.97 8.46 22.89
CA ASP A 120 -5.52 9.35 21.86
C ASP A 120 -7.04 9.37 21.90
N THR A 121 -7.59 9.95 22.98
CA THR A 121 -9.03 10.26 23.04
C THR A 121 -9.42 11.33 22.01
N PRO A 122 -10.71 11.49 21.66
CA PRO A 122 -11.15 12.59 20.80
C PRO A 122 -10.61 13.95 21.23
N ALA A 123 -10.66 14.26 22.53
CA ALA A 123 -10.17 15.53 23.07
C ALA A 123 -8.64 15.68 22.89
N ALA A 124 -7.86 14.62 23.13
CA ALA A 124 -6.42 14.64 22.91
C ALA A 124 -6.07 14.89 21.45
N LEU A 125 -6.76 14.20 20.52
CA LEU A 125 -6.59 14.38 19.08
C LEU A 125 -7.01 15.78 18.62
N LYS A 126 -8.07 16.35 19.20
CA LYS A 126 -8.48 17.72 18.92
C LYS A 126 -7.39 18.70 19.30
N SER A 127 -6.93 18.64 20.56
CA SER A 127 -5.85 19.52 21.05
C SER A 127 -4.57 19.37 20.22
N TYR A 128 -4.24 18.14 19.79
CA TYR A 128 -3.10 17.89 18.91
C TYR A 128 -3.29 18.56 17.54
N GLY A 129 -4.44 18.38 16.90
CA GLY A 129 -4.73 19.02 15.60
C GLY A 129 -4.72 20.55 15.67
N GLU A 130 -5.22 21.14 16.76
CA GLU A 130 -5.22 22.60 17.00
C GLU A 130 -3.80 23.19 17.05
N GLN A 131 -2.81 22.46 17.59
CA GLN A 131 -1.41 22.88 17.60
C GLN A 131 -0.86 23.08 16.19
N PHE A 132 -1.36 22.30 15.21
CA PHE A 132 -0.98 22.39 13.81
C PHE A 132 -1.95 23.24 12.97
N LYS A 133 -2.89 23.95 13.61
CA LYS A 133 -3.90 24.79 12.96
C LYS A 133 -4.73 24.01 11.92
N ALA A 134 -5.08 22.77 12.26
CA ALA A 134 -5.91 21.93 11.42
C ALA A 134 -7.29 22.54 11.19
N ASP A 135 -7.72 22.62 9.96
CA ASP A 135 -9.10 22.90 9.59
C ASP A 135 -9.90 21.59 9.60
N PHE A 136 -10.65 21.37 10.65
CA PHE A 136 -11.40 20.14 10.89
C PHE A 136 -12.57 19.90 9.91
N ASN A 137 -12.87 20.84 9.00
CA ASN A 137 -13.80 20.59 7.92
C ASN A 137 -13.21 19.68 6.84
N HIS A 138 -11.89 19.72 6.68
CA HIS A 138 -11.15 18.95 5.65
C HIS A 138 -10.03 18.08 6.23
N TRP A 139 -9.88 18.05 7.57
CA TRP A 139 -8.87 17.22 8.21
C TRP A 139 -9.42 16.60 9.49
N LEU A 140 -9.61 15.29 9.49
CA LEU A 140 -10.12 14.55 10.63
C LEU A 140 -9.00 13.76 11.30
N PHE A 141 -9.01 13.77 12.61
CA PHE A 141 -8.18 12.96 13.48
C PHE A 141 -9.05 11.85 14.07
N LEU A 142 -8.75 10.61 13.71
CA LEU A 142 -9.63 9.48 13.96
C LEU A 142 -9.08 8.56 15.04
N THR A 143 -9.96 8.18 15.97
CA THR A 143 -9.75 7.18 17.01
C THR A 143 -10.93 6.21 17.05
N GLY A 144 -10.88 5.21 17.91
CA GLY A 144 -11.94 4.22 18.05
C GLY A 144 -11.57 3.12 19.03
N SER A 145 -12.33 2.04 19.05
CA SER A 145 -11.95 0.88 19.85
C SER A 145 -10.63 0.27 19.33
N ALA A 146 -9.83 -0.30 20.23
CA ALA A 146 -8.61 -1.01 19.83
C ALA A 146 -8.88 -2.11 18.79
N LYS A 147 -10.06 -2.76 18.88
CA LYS A 147 -10.50 -3.80 17.94
C LYS A 147 -10.75 -3.23 16.54
N ASP A 148 -11.43 -2.09 16.43
CA ASP A 148 -11.76 -1.51 15.13
C ASP A 148 -10.52 -0.88 14.49
N LEU A 149 -9.68 -0.22 15.26
CA LEU A 149 -8.40 0.31 14.79
C LEU A 149 -7.45 -0.79 14.33
N ALA A 150 -7.38 -1.93 15.04
CA ALA A 150 -6.56 -3.07 14.61
C ALA A 150 -6.97 -3.60 13.22
N LYS A 151 -8.26 -3.62 12.90
CA LYS A 151 -8.74 -3.96 11.55
C LYS A 151 -8.29 -2.92 10.52
N VAL A 152 -8.45 -1.63 10.83
CA VAL A 152 -8.02 -0.55 9.94
C VAL A 152 -6.50 -0.63 9.69
N TRP A 153 -5.69 -0.81 10.72
CA TRP A 153 -4.25 -0.97 10.57
C TRP A 153 -3.90 -2.16 9.66
N GLN A 154 -4.56 -3.30 9.87
CA GLN A 154 -4.36 -4.50 9.05
C GLN A 154 -4.69 -4.24 7.58
N GLU A 155 -5.82 -3.61 7.28
CA GLU A 155 -6.27 -3.31 5.91
C GLU A 155 -5.34 -2.33 5.19
N PHE A 156 -4.73 -1.42 5.93
CA PHE A 156 -3.72 -0.52 5.38
C PHE A 156 -2.30 -1.10 5.37
N GLY A 157 -2.08 -2.28 5.96
CA GLY A 157 -0.75 -2.88 6.07
C GLY A 157 0.14 -2.19 7.10
N VAL A 158 -0.47 -1.54 8.10
CA VAL A 158 0.23 -0.88 9.20
C VAL A 158 0.40 -1.85 10.36
N THR A 159 1.63 -2.16 10.71
CA THR A 159 1.96 -2.93 11.91
C THR A 159 2.11 -1.97 13.09
N VAL A 160 1.40 -2.23 14.17
CA VAL A 160 1.50 -1.46 15.43
C VAL A 160 1.96 -2.40 16.54
N ARG A 161 2.99 -1.99 17.27
CA ARG A 161 3.55 -2.75 18.40
C ARG A 161 3.75 -1.82 19.59
N LYS A 162 3.40 -2.30 20.77
CA LYS A 162 3.75 -1.65 22.03
C LYS A 162 5.02 -2.33 22.57
N THR A 163 6.05 -1.54 22.83
CA THR A 163 7.31 -2.03 23.41
C THR A 163 7.18 -2.24 24.91
N ALA A 164 8.15 -2.91 25.52
CA ALA A 164 8.12 -3.23 26.96
C ALA A 164 8.11 -1.97 27.85
N ASP A 165 8.71 -0.87 27.40
CA ASP A 165 8.70 0.44 28.06
C ASP A 165 7.42 1.27 27.76
N GLY A 166 6.46 0.68 27.04
CA GLY A 166 5.17 1.30 26.76
C GLY A 166 5.15 2.25 25.57
N GLN A 167 6.25 2.35 24.81
CA GLN A 167 6.29 3.12 23.57
C GLN A 167 5.54 2.42 22.44
N ILE A 168 5.02 3.22 21.50
CA ILE A 168 4.38 2.69 20.29
C ILE A 168 5.37 2.74 19.14
N GLN A 169 5.52 1.62 18.46
CA GLN A 169 6.22 1.51 17.18
C GLN A 169 5.21 1.11 16.11
N HIS A 170 5.21 1.79 15.00
CA HIS A 170 4.33 1.44 13.89
C HIS A 170 4.97 1.69 12.53
N THR A 171 4.42 1.06 11.49
CA THR A 171 4.78 1.34 10.11
C THR A 171 4.46 2.79 9.77
N THR A 172 5.44 3.56 9.34
CA THR A 172 5.24 4.91 8.84
C THR A 172 4.67 4.82 7.42
N LEU A 173 3.38 5.11 7.28
CA LEU A 173 2.65 5.10 6.02
C LEU A 173 1.84 6.38 5.88
N THR A 174 1.99 7.02 4.73
CA THR A 174 1.02 7.98 4.20
C THR A 174 0.48 7.41 2.89
N THR A 175 -0.82 7.47 2.65
CA THR A 175 -1.44 6.88 1.45
C THR A 175 -2.42 7.83 0.80
N LEU A 176 -2.38 7.89 -0.53
CA LEU A 176 -3.28 8.67 -1.35
C LEU A 176 -4.35 7.76 -1.96
N ILE A 177 -5.61 8.14 -1.77
CA ILE A 177 -6.80 7.37 -2.15
C ILE A 177 -7.64 8.22 -3.09
N ASP A 178 -8.09 7.65 -4.19
CA ASP A 178 -8.92 8.34 -5.17
C ASP A 178 -10.40 8.44 -4.72
N GLN A 179 -11.21 9.19 -5.47
CA GLN A 179 -12.62 9.44 -5.20
C GLN A 179 -13.47 8.16 -5.14
N ARG A 180 -13.02 7.07 -5.74
CA ARG A 180 -13.66 5.75 -5.68
C ARG A 180 -13.24 4.95 -4.45
N GLY A 181 -12.30 5.48 -3.65
CA GLY A 181 -11.74 4.81 -2.49
C GLY A 181 -10.71 3.74 -2.83
N ILE A 182 -9.99 3.92 -3.92
CA ILE A 182 -8.87 3.06 -4.30
C ILE A 182 -7.57 3.75 -3.88
N ARG A 183 -6.74 3.06 -3.11
CA ARG A 183 -5.38 3.50 -2.80
C ARG A 183 -4.58 3.52 -4.10
N ARG A 184 -3.96 4.64 -4.38
CA ARG A 184 -3.24 4.87 -5.65
C ARG A 184 -1.74 5.02 -5.44
N VAL A 185 -1.35 5.63 -4.33
CA VAL A 185 0.07 5.83 -3.98
C VAL A 185 0.25 5.64 -2.49
N ASP A 186 1.23 4.83 -2.11
CA ASP A 186 1.72 4.71 -0.75
C ASP A 186 3.08 5.40 -0.64
N TYR A 187 3.26 6.19 0.40
CA TYR A 187 4.51 6.84 0.76
C TYR A 187 4.98 6.25 2.09
N TYR A 188 6.09 5.57 2.06
CA TYR A 188 6.73 5.02 3.25
C TYR A 188 7.78 6.00 3.78
N THR A 189 7.99 6.02 5.08
CA THR A 189 8.85 6.98 5.79
C THR A 189 8.30 8.42 5.76
N ASP A 190 9.08 9.35 6.26
CA ASP A 190 8.81 10.79 6.31
C ASP A 190 9.49 11.58 5.16
N LYS A 191 10.16 10.88 4.24
CA LYS A 191 11.03 11.52 3.23
C LYS A 191 10.31 12.11 2.02
N TRP A 192 9.01 11.87 1.88
CA TRP A 192 8.22 12.46 0.81
C TRP A 192 8.04 13.98 1.00
N GLY A 193 7.95 14.70 -0.13
CA GLY A 193 7.74 16.15 -0.14
C GLY A 193 6.28 16.53 -0.37
N GLU A 194 5.84 17.66 0.20
CA GLU A 194 4.48 18.19 0.02
C GLU A 194 4.14 18.42 -1.46
N LYS A 195 5.11 18.92 -2.25
CA LYS A 195 4.95 19.14 -3.70
C LYS A 195 4.69 17.83 -4.44
N GLU A 196 5.32 16.73 -4.04
CA GLU A 196 5.13 15.41 -4.63
C GLU A 196 3.68 14.95 -4.42
N ILE A 197 3.18 15.02 -3.19
CA ILE A 197 1.79 14.65 -2.88
C ILE A 197 0.80 15.57 -3.61
N LEU A 198 1.01 16.87 -3.63
CA LEU A 198 0.13 17.81 -4.33
C LEU A 198 0.07 17.54 -5.85
N ASN A 199 1.18 17.14 -6.47
CA ASN A 199 1.21 16.74 -7.87
C ASN A 199 0.43 15.42 -8.09
N ASP A 200 0.60 14.44 -7.21
CA ASP A 200 -0.13 13.18 -7.30
C ASP A 200 -1.64 13.38 -7.08
N MET A 201 -2.05 14.25 -6.15
CA MET A 201 -3.45 14.64 -5.96
C MET A 201 -4.05 15.26 -7.23
N ALA A 202 -3.34 16.23 -7.85
CA ALA A 202 -3.78 16.87 -9.08
C ALA A 202 -3.90 15.87 -10.25
N SER A 203 -3.03 14.88 -10.32
CA SER A 203 -3.08 13.81 -11.32
C SER A 203 -4.31 12.93 -11.17
N LEU A 204 -4.74 12.66 -9.93
CA LEU A 204 -5.96 11.90 -9.66
C LEU A 204 -7.24 12.69 -9.97
N GLU A 205 -7.22 14.01 -9.76
CA GLU A 205 -8.34 14.89 -10.12
C GLU A 205 -8.58 14.91 -11.62
N SER A 206 -7.50 15.02 -12.42
CA SER A 206 -7.59 15.10 -13.89
C SER A 206 -8.06 13.79 -14.55
N SER A 207 -7.77 12.64 -13.93
CA SER A 207 -8.15 11.32 -14.46
C SER A 207 -9.64 10.99 -14.27
N HIS A 208 -10.41 11.86 -13.63
CA HIS A 208 -11.85 11.70 -13.34
C HIS A 208 -12.76 12.61 -14.17
N ARG A 209 -12.18 13.55 -14.93
CA ARG A 209 -12.89 14.39 -15.88
C ARG A 209 -12.87 13.75 -17.28
#